data_8196aac0e6538de611377272170eb441
#
_entry.id   8196aac0e6538de611377272170eb441
#
_cell.length_a   1.000
_cell.length_b   1.000
_cell.length_c   1.000
_cell.angle_alpha   90.00
_cell.angle_beta   90.00
_cell.angle_gamma   90.00
#
_symmetry.space_group_name_H-M   'P 1'
#
loop_
_entity.id
_entity.type
_entity.pdbx_description
1 polymer ?
#
loop_
_entity_poly.entity_id
_entity_poly.type
_entity_poly.pdbx_seq_one_letter_code
_entity_poly.pdbx_strand_id
1 'polypeptide(L)'
;MNHKIVAIIPVKEKSERVPNKNFRPFSTSGDSLLEITINKLQKVNMIDHIYISTNKKDLKIKNNKEITILNRDNYYCNNVTPWSDVIYDVVSSIPEDESTIVLWCHTTNPLFNLYEEAINKFLISKEQGFNSLVAVEKLKEFIVDEKGMPWNYMYGVWHKYSQDLPNLYKIVGSLFINKLEDMKKNRYVINSNPYLFKVDSKYAIDIDNEWEFKLAQTMYEILVEN
;
A
#
# COMPACT_ATOMS: atom_id res chain seq x y z
N MET A 1 17.07 -19.84 -5.36
CA MET A 1 16.28 -20.25 -4.19
C MET A 1 14.88 -19.68 -4.36
N ASN A 2 13.85 -20.54 -4.30
CA ASN A 2 12.47 -20.05 -4.34
C ASN A 2 12.17 -19.40 -2.97
N HIS A 3 12.02 -18.07 -2.93
CA HIS A 3 11.60 -17.37 -1.73
C HIS A 3 10.09 -17.50 -1.59
N LYS A 4 9.60 -17.81 -0.40
CA LYS A 4 8.17 -17.71 -0.10
C LYS A 4 7.75 -16.24 -0.15
N ILE A 5 6.65 -15.97 -0.83
CA ILE A 5 6.11 -14.60 -1.03
C ILE A 5 4.68 -14.57 -0.50
N VAL A 6 4.42 -13.69 0.46
CA VAL A 6 3.09 -13.56 1.03
C VAL A 6 2.61 -12.10 0.99
N ALA A 7 1.30 -11.91 0.92
CA ALA A 7 0.69 -10.59 1.04
C ALA A 7 0.06 -10.42 2.42
N ILE A 8 0.18 -9.22 3.01
CA ILE A 8 -0.54 -8.81 4.20
C ILE A 8 -1.41 -7.59 3.89
N ILE A 9 -2.70 -7.67 4.21
CA ILE A 9 -3.67 -6.58 4.05
C ILE A 9 -4.09 -6.11 5.46
N PRO A 10 -3.51 -5.01 5.98
CA PRO A 10 -3.91 -4.46 7.26
C PRO A 10 -5.16 -3.59 7.10
N VAL A 11 -6.29 -4.05 7.61
CA VAL A 11 -7.55 -3.30 7.57
C VAL A 11 -8.16 -3.20 8.97
N LYS A 12 -8.59 -2.02 9.36
CA LYS A 12 -9.33 -1.82 10.62
C LYS A 12 -10.84 -1.72 10.33
N GLU A 13 -11.65 -2.22 11.28
CA GLU A 13 -13.11 -2.24 11.14
C GLU A 13 -13.67 -0.83 10.98
N LYS A 14 -13.26 0.09 11.86
CA LYS A 14 -13.77 1.47 11.86
C LYS A 14 -12.78 2.42 11.18
N SER A 15 -13.24 3.15 10.18
CA SER A 15 -12.53 4.25 9.54
C SER A 15 -13.18 5.56 9.95
N GLU A 16 -12.42 6.53 10.47
CA GLU A 16 -12.96 7.77 11.03
C GLU A 16 -13.38 8.76 9.93
N ARG A 17 -12.49 8.96 8.95
CA ARG A 17 -12.69 9.94 7.85
C ARG A 17 -13.68 9.46 6.79
N VAL A 18 -13.76 8.16 6.55
CA VAL A 18 -14.66 7.52 5.58
C VAL A 18 -15.30 6.31 6.27
N PRO A 19 -16.54 6.40 6.77
CA PRO A 19 -17.19 5.33 7.51
C PRO A 19 -17.23 4.01 6.72
N ASN A 20 -16.83 2.91 7.38
CA ASN A 20 -16.77 1.57 6.79
C ASN A 20 -15.98 1.46 5.48
N LYS A 21 -15.01 2.34 5.26
CA LYS A 21 -14.27 2.48 3.99
C LYS A 21 -13.91 1.15 3.33
N ASN A 22 -13.33 0.22 4.09
CA ASN A 22 -12.79 -1.03 3.57
C ASN A 22 -13.85 -2.11 3.27
N PHE A 23 -15.07 -1.97 3.82
CA PHE A 23 -16.08 -3.03 3.87
C PHE A 23 -17.41 -2.63 3.21
N ARG A 24 -17.63 -1.36 2.90
CA ARG A 24 -18.84 -0.92 2.18
C ARG A 24 -18.70 -1.17 0.68
N PRO A 25 -19.81 -1.33 -0.06
CA PRO A 25 -19.80 -1.49 -1.52
C PRO A 25 -19.01 -0.34 -2.19
N PHE A 26 -18.14 -0.72 -3.13
CA PHE A 26 -17.32 0.22 -3.90
C PHE A 26 -17.50 0.03 -5.40
N SER A 27 -17.39 -1.20 -5.91
CA SER A 27 -17.60 -1.50 -7.34
C SER A 27 -19.08 -1.53 -7.72
N THR A 28 -19.39 -1.54 -9.01
CA THR A 28 -20.76 -1.71 -9.53
C THR A 28 -21.31 -3.10 -9.19
N SER A 29 -20.45 -4.12 -9.10
CA SER A 29 -20.79 -5.47 -8.62
C SER A 29 -21.04 -5.55 -7.11
N GLY A 30 -20.77 -4.48 -6.35
CA GLY A 30 -20.93 -4.43 -4.92
C GLY A 30 -19.70 -4.87 -4.11
N ASP A 31 -18.58 -5.18 -4.76
CA ASP A 31 -17.34 -5.54 -4.06
C ASP A 31 -16.82 -4.35 -3.25
N SER A 32 -16.37 -4.62 -2.03
CA SER A 32 -15.68 -3.65 -1.17
C SER A 32 -14.22 -3.45 -1.60
N LEU A 33 -13.56 -2.41 -1.07
CA LEU A 33 -12.13 -2.19 -1.29
C LEU A 33 -11.27 -3.40 -0.87
N LEU A 34 -11.67 -4.07 0.22
CA LEU A 34 -10.98 -5.28 0.68
C LEU A 34 -11.14 -6.43 -0.33
N GLU A 35 -12.36 -6.69 -0.81
CA GLU A 35 -12.62 -7.76 -1.78
C GLU A 35 -11.91 -7.49 -3.11
N ILE A 36 -11.91 -6.25 -3.59
CA ILE A 36 -11.16 -5.85 -4.79
C ILE A 36 -9.66 -6.15 -4.62
N THR A 37 -9.09 -5.78 -3.47
CA THR A 37 -7.66 -6.03 -3.20
C THR A 37 -7.36 -7.52 -3.14
N ILE A 38 -8.18 -8.31 -2.45
CA ILE A 38 -8.06 -9.77 -2.40
C ILE A 38 -8.12 -10.36 -3.81
N ASN A 39 -9.14 -10.01 -4.58
CA ASN A 39 -9.35 -10.53 -5.94
C ASN A 39 -8.15 -10.23 -6.87
N LYS A 40 -7.48 -9.10 -6.69
CA LYS A 40 -6.26 -8.75 -7.44
C LYS A 40 -5.06 -9.59 -7.00
N LEU A 41 -4.84 -9.72 -5.70
CA LEU A 41 -3.72 -10.49 -5.16
C LEU A 41 -3.83 -11.99 -5.49
N GLN A 42 -5.04 -12.56 -5.49
CA GLN A 42 -5.30 -13.95 -5.88
C GLN A 42 -4.96 -14.26 -7.34
N LYS A 43 -4.96 -13.26 -8.22
CA LYS A 43 -4.56 -13.41 -9.63
C LYS A 43 -3.05 -13.43 -9.83
N VAL A 44 -2.26 -13.13 -8.81
CA VAL A 44 -0.79 -13.09 -8.88
C VAL A 44 -0.22 -14.44 -8.44
N ASN A 45 0.17 -15.27 -9.40
CA ASN A 45 0.66 -16.64 -9.15
C ASN A 45 1.92 -16.70 -8.27
N MET A 46 2.66 -15.61 -8.14
CA MET A 46 3.87 -15.53 -7.31
C MET A 46 3.57 -15.39 -5.81
N ILE A 47 2.31 -15.12 -5.43
CA ILE A 47 1.90 -14.97 -4.02
C ILE A 47 1.45 -16.34 -3.51
N ASP A 48 2.16 -16.87 -2.52
CA ASP A 48 1.88 -18.19 -1.92
C ASP A 48 0.72 -18.13 -0.92
N HIS A 49 0.53 -16.99 -0.24
CA HIS A 49 -0.51 -16.83 0.79
C HIS A 49 -0.91 -15.38 1.01
N ILE A 50 -2.16 -15.15 1.40
CA ILE A 50 -2.69 -13.82 1.73
C ILE A 50 -3.12 -13.82 3.19
N TYR A 51 -2.58 -12.89 3.98
CA TYR A 51 -2.98 -12.63 5.34
C TYR A 51 -3.81 -11.34 5.41
N ILE A 52 -4.85 -11.34 6.24
CA ILE A 52 -5.66 -10.15 6.50
C ILE A 52 -5.59 -9.86 7.99
N SER A 53 -4.90 -8.78 8.35
CA SER A 53 -4.82 -8.34 9.75
C SER A 53 -5.95 -7.35 10.06
N THR A 54 -6.87 -7.74 10.95
CA THR A 54 -8.07 -6.94 11.25
C THR A 54 -8.58 -7.18 12.66
N ASN A 55 -9.29 -6.18 13.21
CA ASN A 55 -10.07 -6.29 14.45
C ASN A 55 -11.56 -6.58 14.19
N LYS A 56 -11.97 -6.79 12.94
CA LYS A 56 -13.33 -7.14 12.58
C LYS A 56 -13.59 -8.63 12.83
N LYS A 57 -14.38 -8.94 13.85
CA LYS A 57 -14.62 -10.33 14.31
C LYS A 57 -15.41 -11.18 13.33
N ASP A 58 -16.40 -10.58 12.64
CA ASP A 58 -17.34 -11.31 11.77
C ASP A 58 -16.96 -11.18 10.28
N LEU A 59 -15.67 -11.03 9.98
CA LEU A 59 -15.23 -10.93 8.59
C LEU A 59 -15.40 -12.29 7.91
N LYS A 60 -16.35 -12.33 6.96
CA LYS A 60 -16.57 -13.50 6.09
C LYS A 60 -15.91 -13.23 4.76
N ILE A 61 -14.96 -14.07 4.41
CA ILE A 61 -14.35 -14.10 3.07
C ILE A 61 -14.80 -15.39 2.41
N LYS A 62 -15.12 -15.35 1.15
CA LYS A 62 -15.42 -16.56 0.36
C LYS A 62 -14.28 -17.55 0.57
N ASN A 63 -14.63 -18.76 0.98
CA ASN A 63 -13.69 -19.78 1.47
C ASN A 63 -12.61 -20.04 0.41
N ASN A 64 -11.42 -19.51 0.64
CA ASN A 64 -10.25 -19.73 -0.19
C ASN A 64 -9.11 -20.19 0.73
N LYS A 65 -8.53 -21.36 0.42
CA LYS A 65 -7.46 -21.98 1.23
C LYS A 65 -6.19 -21.13 1.33
N GLU A 66 -6.05 -20.13 0.48
CA GLU A 66 -4.88 -19.26 0.40
C GLU A 66 -5.00 -17.99 1.28
N ILE A 67 -6.10 -17.84 2.04
CA ILE A 67 -6.36 -16.64 2.87
C ILE A 67 -6.49 -17.02 4.34
N THR A 68 -5.74 -16.32 5.19
CA THR A 68 -5.85 -16.42 6.66
C THR A 68 -6.16 -15.06 7.27
N ILE A 69 -7.16 -15.02 8.16
CA ILE A 69 -7.49 -13.83 8.94
C ILE A 69 -6.70 -13.88 10.23
N LEU A 70 -5.89 -12.83 10.45
CA LEU A 70 -5.13 -12.60 11.68
C LEU A 70 -5.88 -11.58 12.52
N ASN A 71 -6.27 -11.98 13.73
CA ASN A 71 -6.97 -11.07 14.65
C ASN A 71 -5.99 -10.05 15.21
N ARG A 72 -6.31 -8.76 15.02
CA ARG A 72 -5.52 -7.64 15.53
C ARG A 72 -6.23 -7.00 16.71
N ASP A 73 -5.50 -6.75 17.80
CA ASP A 73 -6.05 -6.08 18.96
C ASP A 73 -6.53 -4.65 18.61
N ASN A 74 -7.62 -4.21 19.26
CA ASN A 74 -8.16 -2.86 19.08
C ASN A 74 -7.15 -1.75 19.41
N TYR A 75 -6.18 -2.01 20.29
CA TYR A 75 -5.10 -1.10 20.61
C TYR A 75 -4.29 -0.73 19.36
N TYR A 76 -4.07 -1.67 18.44
CA TYR A 76 -3.37 -1.42 17.17
C TYR A 76 -4.29 -0.96 16.02
N CYS A 77 -5.55 -0.66 16.31
CA CYS A 77 -6.55 -0.22 15.32
C CYS A 77 -7.05 1.22 15.54
N ASN A 78 -6.46 1.95 16.49
CA ASN A 78 -6.74 3.36 16.73
C ASN A 78 -5.77 4.28 15.97
N ASN A 79 -5.90 5.63 16.15
CA ASN A 79 -5.04 6.61 15.49
C ASN A 79 -3.98 7.22 16.43
N VAL A 80 -3.84 6.73 17.66
CA VAL A 80 -2.87 7.24 18.64
C VAL A 80 -1.73 6.27 18.89
N THR A 81 -1.91 4.97 18.60
CA THR A 81 -0.83 3.98 18.67
C THR A 81 0.25 4.31 17.64
N PRO A 82 1.54 4.35 18.02
CA PRO A 82 2.63 4.61 17.09
C PRO A 82 2.59 3.65 15.90
N TRP A 83 2.78 4.20 14.70
CA TRP A 83 2.74 3.40 13.47
C TRP A 83 3.75 2.25 13.46
N SER A 84 4.92 2.45 14.07
CA SER A 84 5.94 1.42 14.26
C SER A 84 5.45 0.21 15.07
N ASP A 85 4.63 0.46 16.09
CA ASP A 85 4.08 -0.61 16.93
C ASP A 85 2.97 -1.37 16.20
N VAL A 86 2.15 -0.66 15.40
CA VAL A 86 1.16 -1.29 14.53
C VAL A 86 1.83 -2.19 13.49
N ILE A 87 2.90 -1.72 12.84
CA ILE A 87 3.66 -2.54 11.87
C ILE A 87 4.22 -3.77 12.57
N TYR A 88 4.88 -3.59 13.72
CA TYR A 88 5.50 -4.69 14.45
C TYR A 88 4.48 -5.77 14.88
N ASP A 89 3.33 -5.38 15.40
CA ASP A 89 2.24 -6.29 15.75
C ASP A 89 1.78 -7.10 14.54
N VAL A 90 1.47 -6.41 13.44
CA VAL A 90 0.97 -7.02 12.21
C VAL A 90 1.97 -8.00 11.63
N VAL A 91 3.25 -7.62 11.47
CA VAL A 91 4.25 -8.52 10.87
C VAL A 91 4.66 -9.66 11.80
N SER A 92 4.60 -9.45 13.13
CA SER A 92 4.89 -10.50 14.12
C SER A 92 3.81 -11.57 14.19
N SER A 93 2.58 -11.23 13.77
CA SER A 93 1.47 -12.18 13.71
C SER A 93 1.51 -13.10 12.48
N ILE A 94 2.37 -12.83 11.49
CA ILE A 94 2.52 -13.65 10.29
C ILE A 94 3.29 -14.93 10.66
N PRO A 95 2.70 -16.14 10.51
CA PRO A 95 3.32 -17.40 10.92
C PRO A 95 4.25 -17.96 9.83
N GLU A 96 5.23 -17.16 9.41
CA GLU A 96 6.16 -17.50 8.34
C GLU A 96 7.60 -17.32 8.79
N ASP A 97 8.51 -17.95 8.04
CA ASP A 97 9.95 -17.81 8.26
C ASP A 97 10.42 -16.38 8.04
N GLU A 98 11.43 -15.96 8.79
CA GLU A 98 12.00 -14.62 8.75
C GLU A 98 12.52 -14.20 7.35
N SER A 99 12.92 -15.16 6.52
CA SER A 99 13.37 -14.95 5.14
C SER A 99 12.24 -14.70 4.13
N THR A 100 10.98 -14.85 4.55
CA THR A 100 9.78 -14.66 3.70
C THR A 100 9.72 -13.23 3.18
N ILE A 101 9.38 -13.09 1.92
CA ILE A 101 9.11 -11.79 1.28
C ILE A 101 7.65 -11.42 1.56
N VAL A 102 7.44 -10.24 2.11
CA VAL A 102 6.12 -9.72 2.49
C VAL A 102 5.74 -8.54 1.60
N LEU A 103 4.58 -8.64 0.97
CA LEU A 103 3.89 -7.53 0.33
C LEU A 103 2.93 -6.91 1.34
N TRP A 104 3.21 -5.70 1.79
CA TRP A 104 2.29 -4.91 2.59
C TRP A 104 1.39 -4.12 1.65
N CYS A 105 0.09 -4.47 1.62
CA CYS A 105 -0.87 -3.96 0.65
C CYS A 105 -1.99 -3.20 1.34
N HIS A 106 -2.16 -1.90 1.05
CA HIS A 106 -3.33 -1.16 1.48
C HIS A 106 -4.48 -1.32 0.48
N THR A 107 -5.70 -1.23 0.98
CA THR A 107 -6.93 -1.30 0.17
C THR A 107 -7.32 0.04 -0.44
N THR A 108 -6.71 1.13 0.03
CA THR A 108 -7.11 2.51 -0.28
C THR A 108 -6.72 2.99 -1.68
N ASN A 109 -5.98 2.17 -2.43
CA ASN A 109 -5.59 2.43 -3.81
C ASN A 109 -6.26 1.43 -4.77
N PRO A 110 -7.58 1.49 -5.00
CA PRO A 110 -8.32 0.46 -5.72
C PRO A 110 -7.94 0.32 -7.19
N LEU A 111 -7.29 1.30 -7.79
CA LEU A 111 -6.82 1.22 -9.18
C LEU A 111 -5.47 0.52 -9.32
N PHE A 112 -4.69 0.40 -8.24
CA PHE A 112 -3.39 -0.28 -8.29
C PHE A 112 -3.56 -1.78 -8.61
N ASN A 113 -2.81 -2.27 -9.60
CA ASN A 113 -2.85 -3.67 -10.03
C ASN A 113 -1.48 -4.21 -10.49
N LEU A 114 -0.39 -3.50 -10.22
CA LEU A 114 0.97 -3.82 -10.69
C LEU A 114 1.74 -4.74 -9.72
N TYR A 115 1.06 -5.62 -8.99
CA TYR A 115 1.68 -6.46 -7.95
C TYR A 115 2.74 -7.41 -8.53
N GLU A 116 2.43 -8.13 -9.62
CA GLU A 116 3.36 -9.07 -10.24
C GLU A 116 4.60 -8.36 -10.81
N GLU A 117 4.39 -7.21 -11.46
CA GLU A 117 5.50 -6.39 -11.98
C GLU A 117 6.40 -5.90 -10.83
N ALA A 118 5.80 -5.43 -9.72
CA ALA A 118 6.54 -4.98 -8.55
C ALA A 118 7.35 -6.11 -7.90
N ILE A 119 6.78 -7.32 -7.77
CA ILE A 119 7.51 -8.49 -7.26
C ILE A 119 8.72 -8.78 -8.14
N ASN A 120 8.55 -8.85 -9.46
CA ASN A 120 9.64 -9.09 -10.39
C ASN A 120 10.74 -8.02 -10.29
N LYS A 121 10.34 -6.73 -10.18
CA LYS A 121 11.29 -5.63 -9.98
C LYS A 121 12.03 -5.73 -8.65
N PHE A 122 11.34 -6.11 -7.57
CA PHE A 122 11.98 -6.34 -6.28
C PHE A 122 13.04 -7.43 -6.36
N LEU A 123 12.71 -8.59 -6.93
CA LEU A 123 13.64 -9.72 -7.04
C LEU A 123 14.90 -9.36 -7.84
N ILE A 124 14.75 -8.64 -8.96
CA ILE A 124 15.86 -8.16 -9.77
C ILE A 124 16.67 -7.10 -9.02
N SER A 125 16.01 -6.15 -8.36
CA SER A 125 16.67 -5.05 -7.67
C SER A 125 17.52 -5.49 -6.47
N LYS A 126 17.15 -6.62 -5.83
CA LYS A 126 17.98 -7.23 -4.77
C LYS A 126 19.40 -7.54 -5.23
N GLU A 127 19.57 -8.01 -6.46
CA GLU A 127 20.90 -8.29 -7.04
C GLU A 127 21.72 -7.00 -7.25
N GLN A 128 21.04 -5.85 -7.31
CA GLN A 128 21.64 -4.52 -7.42
C GLN A 128 21.88 -3.85 -6.05
N GLY A 129 21.61 -4.56 -4.93
CA GLY A 129 21.84 -4.08 -3.57
C GLY A 129 20.65 -3.34 -2.95
N PHE A 130 19.49 -3.25 -3.61
CA PHE A 130 18.28 -2.75 -2.98
C PHE A 130 17.72 -3.78 -1.99
N ASN A 131 17.17 -3.31 -0.86
CA ASN A 131 16.73 -4.18 0.23
C ASN A 131 15.23 -4.08 0.55
N SER A 132 14.50 -3.20 -0.13
CA SER A 132 13.03 -3.10 -0.10
C SER A 132 12.54 -2.47 -1.40
N LEU A 133 11.22 -2.44 -1.60
CA LEU A 133 10.57 -1.74 -2.70
C LEU A 133 9.39 -0.93 -2.17
N VAL A 134 9.21 0.27 -2.69
CA VAL A 134 8.07 1.13 -2.39
C VAL A 134 7.48 1.70 -3.68
N ALA A 135 6.16 1.63 -3.83
CA ALA A 135 5.46 2.27 -4.94
C ALA A 135 5.48 3.79 -4.75
N VAL A 136 5.87 4.51 -5.81
CA VAL A 136 5.99 5.97 -5.78
C VAL A 136 5.46 6.61 -7.05
N GLU A 137 4.88 7.80 -6.91
CA GLU A 137 4.49 8.67 -8.01
C GLU A 137 5.47 9.84 -8.13
N LYS A 138 5.85 10.21 -9.36
CA LYS A 138 6.69 11.39 -9.57
C LYS A 138 5.91 12.65 -9.23
N LEU A 139 6.44 13.43 -8.29
CA LEU A 139 5.90 14.72 -7.91
C LEU A 139 6.31 15.79 -8.93
N LYS A 140 5.33 16.54 -9.44
CA LYS A 140 5.54 17.62 -10.44
C LYS A 140 5.07 18.98 -9.95
N GLU A 141 4.66 19.07 -8.69
CA GLU A 141 4.11 20.25 -8.06
C GLU A 141 5.20 21.12 -7.45
N PHE A 142 4.92 22.44 -7.37
CA PHE A 142 5.69 23.38 -6.58
C PHE A 142 5.30 23.25 -5.12
N ILE A 143 6.27 23.00 -4.24
CA ILE A 143 6.02 22.75 -2.82
C ILE A 143 6.53 23.93 -2.00
N VAL A 144 5.71 24.40 -1.08
CA VAL A 144 6.06 25.39 -0.07
C VAL A 144 5.80 24.83 1.33
N ASP A 145 6.51 25.32 2.33
CA ASP A 145 6.22 25.04 3.74
C ASP A 145 5.05 25.90 4.27
N GLU A 146 4.71 25.74 5.55
CA GLU A 146 3.63 26.48 6.23
C GLU A 146 3.85 28.00 6.28
N LYS A 147 5.09 28.46 6.08
CA LYS A 147 5.48 29.88 6.02
C LYS A 147 5.53 30.42 4.60
N GLY A 148 5.17 29.61 3.60
CA GLY A 148 5.23 29.95 2.20
C GLY A 148 6.63 29.88 1.59
N MET A 149 7.62 29.28 2.29
CA MET A 149 8.97 29.15 1.73
C MET A 149 9.04 27.97 0.75
N PRO A 150 9.63 28.16 -0.44
CA PRO A 150 9.71 27.12 -1.45
C PRO A 150 10.66 25.99 -1.04
N TRP A 151 10.23 24.74 -1.27
CA TRP A 151 10.99 23.54 -0.93
C TRP A 151 11.79 22.97 -2.10
N ASN A 152 11.21 22.95 -3.30
CA ASN A 152 11.78 22.30 -4.48
C ASN A 152 12.02 23.25 -5.66
N TYR A 153 11.86 24.55 -5.44
CA TYR A 153 12.11 25.59 -6.42
C TYR A 153 12.58 26.88 -5.72
N MET A 154 12.75 27.98 -6.45
CA MET A 154 13.10 29.30 -5.92
C MET A 154 12.16 30.36 -6.47
N TYR A 155 11.89 31.41 -5.70
CA TYR A 155 11.12 32.59 -6.17
C TYR A 155 11.94 33.51 -7.08
N GLY A 156 11.21 34.35 -7.81
CA GLY A 156 11.78 35.41 -8.63
C GLY A 156 12.45 34.88 -9.89
N VAL A 157 13.58 35.47 -10.25
CA VAL A 157 14.31 35.18 -11.50
C VAL A 157 14.87 33.76 -11.60
N TRP A 158 14.93 33.07 -10.49
CA TRP A 158 15.39 31.69 -10.38
C TRP A 158 14.26 30.67 -10.46
N HIS A 159 13.02 31.11 -10.69
CA HIS A 159 11.86 30.23 -10.83
C HIS A 159 12.03 29.34 -12.05
N LYS A 160 11.88 28.02 -11.87
CA LYS A 160 11.95 27.01 -12.92
C LYS A 160 10.57 26.62 -13.42
N TYR A 161 10.51 26.13 -14.64
CA TYR A 161 9.31 25.46 -15.12
C TYR A 161 9.11 24.12 -14.39
N SER A 162 7.86 23.62 -14.33
CA SER A 162 7.52 22.38 -13.65
C SER A 162 8.28 21.14 -14.15
N GLN A 163 8.63 21.12 -15.45
CA GLN A 163 9.44 20.06 -16.04
C GLN A 163 10.90 20.06 -15.55
N ASP A 164 11.39 21.21 -15.07
CA ASP A 164 12.78 21.40 -14.62
C ASP A 164 12.93 21.27 -13.10
N LEU A 165 11.84 20.93 -12.40
CA LEU A 165 11.88 20.66 -10.97
C LEU A 165 12.72 19.44 -10.64
N PRO A 166 13.36 19.37 -9.46
CA PRO A 166 14.09 18.19 -9.03
C PRO A 166 13.16 16.96 -9.00
N ASN A 167 13.74 15.79 -9.26
CA ASN A 167 12.98 14.54 -9.20
C ASN A 167 12.64 14.19 -7.75
N LEU A 168 11.45 14.56 -7.33
CA LEU A 168 10.86 14.16 -6.07
C LEU A 168 9.75 13.14 -6.33
N TYR A 169 9.49 12.30 -5.33
CA TYR A 169 8.49 11.26 -5.42
C TYR A 169 7.60 11.25 -4.17
N LYS A 170 6.29 11.13 -4.39
CA LYS A 170 5.30 10.88 -3.34
C LYS A 170 5.20 9.36 -3.16
N ILE A 171 5.25 8.88 -1.92
CA ILE A 171 4.97 7.48 -1.61
C ILE A 171 3.49 7.22 -1.88
N VAL A 172 3.22 6.18 -2.66
CA VAL A 172 1.88 5.66 -2.90
C VAL A 172 1.65 4.52 -1.92
N GLY A 173 0.64 4.64 -1.07
CA GLY A 173 0.35 3.67 0.00
C GLY A 173 -0.03 2.26 -0.49
N SER A 174 -0.16 2.04 -1.79
CA SER A 174 -0.67 0.79 -2.38
C SER A 174 0.17 -0.45 -2.07
N LEU A 175 1.51 -0.32 -2.09
CA LEU A 175 2.40 -1.48 -1.99
C LEU A 175 3.77 -1.11 -1.43
N PHE A 176 4.19 -1.95 -0.48
CA PHE A 176 5.57 -2.02 0.02
C PHE A 176 6.02 -3.49 -0.02
N ILE A 177 7.27 -3.76 -0.41
CA ILE A 177 7.84 -5.11 -0.42
C ILE A 177 9.14 -5.11 0.38
N ASN A 178 9.24 -6.03 1.34
CA ASN A 178 10.43 -6.20 2.15
C ASN A 178 10.48 -7.64 2.71
N LYS A 179 11.58 -8.04 3.33
CA LYS A 179 11.65 -9.28 4.10
C LYS A 179 10.95 -9.12 5.45
N LEU A 180 10.37 -10.22 5.93
CA LEU A 180 9.69 -10.26 7.23
C LEU A 180 10.64 -9.87 8.37
N GLU A 181 11.86 -10.41 8.40
CA GLU A 181 12.89 -10.07 9.40
C GLU A 181 13.20 -8.57 9.44
N ASP A 182 13.33 -7.92 8.27
CA ASP A 182 13.65 -6.51 8.18
C ASP A 182 12.49 -5.62 8.65
N MET A 183 11.25 -5.97 8.29
CA MET A 183 10.07 -5.26 8.78
C MET A 183 9.94 -5.35 10.31
N LYS A 184 10.18 -6.52 10.90
CA LYS A 184 10.17 -6.73 12.36
C LYS A 184 11.29 -5.92 13.03
N LYS A 185 12.51 -6.05 12.53
CA LYS A 185 13.69 -5.38 13.09
C LYS A 185 13.58 -3.86 13.07
N ASN A 186 13.16 -3.32 11.92
CA ASN A 186 13.07 -1.87 11.70
C ASN A 186 11.74 -1.28 12.18
N ARG A 187 10.75 -2.12 12.50
CA ARG A 187 9.36 -1.72 12.79
C ARG A 187 8.81 -0.80 11.71
N TYR A 188 9.19 -1.08 10.46
CA TYR A 188 8.79 -0.26 9.31
C TYR A 188 8.75 -1.09 8.02
N VAL A 189 7.91 -0.67 7.09
CA VAL A 189 7.67 -1.39 5.82
C VAL A 189 8.75 -1.12 4.76
N ILE A 190 9.50 0.00 4.89
CA ILE A 190 10.59 0.38 3.99
C ILE A 190 11.92 0.19 4.73
N ASN A 191 12.93 -0.32 4.03
CA ASN A 191 14.28 -0.47 4.55
C ASN A 191 15.20 0.68 4.05
N SER A 192 16.47 0.66 4.43
CA SER A 192 17.43 1.77 4.24
C SER A 192 17.78 2.08 2.79
N ASN A 193 17.64 1.11 1.87
CA ASN A 193 17.93 1.28 0.43
C ASN A 193 16.76 0.77 -0.43
N PRO A 194 15.63 1.51 -0.48
CA PRO A 194 14.45 1.08 -1.22
C PRO A 194 14.60 1.26 -2.74
N TYR A 195 14.14 0.27 -3.50
CA TYR A 195 13.87 0.48 -4.92
C TYR A 195 12.57 1.30 -5.07
N LEU A 196 12.64 2.42 -5.78
CA LEU A 196 11.49 3.27 -6.06
C LEU A 196 10.73 2.73 -7.29
N PHE A 197 9.67 1.99 -7.05
CA PHE A 197 8.79 1.47 -8.09
C PHE A 197 7.84 2.58 -8.56
N LYS A 198 8.19 3.19 -9.69
CA LYS A 198 7.47 4.34 -10.26
C LYS A 198 6.18 3.89 -10.91
N VAL A 199 5.08 4.53 -10.54
CA VAL A 199 3.75 4.26 -11.08
C VAL A 199 3.13 5.51 -11.70
N ASP A 200 2.21 5.33 -12.64
CA ASP A 200 1.42 6.41 -13.19
C ASP A 200 0.42 6.94 -12.17
N SER A 201 0.04 8.22 -12.30
CA SER A 201 -0.89 8.92 -11.40
C SER A 201 -2.23 8.20 -11.23
N LYS A 202 -2.72 7.49 -12.26
CA LYS A 202 -3.95 6.70 -12.15
C LYS A 202 -3.89 5.60 -11.08
N TYR A 203 -2.70 5.07 -10.79
CA TYR A 203 -2.48 4.05 -9.75
C TYR A 203 -2.20 4.65 -8.37
N ALA A 204 -2.06 5.98 -8.29
CA ALA A 204 -1.69 6.70 -7.08
C ALA A 204 -2.87 7.37 -6.36
N ILE A 205 -4.09 7.14 -6.82
CA ILE A 205 -5.30 7.64 -6.16
C ILE A 205 -5.44 6.90 -4.83
N ASP A 206 -5.33 7.64 -3.72
CA ASP A 206 -5.50 7.14 -2.36
C ASP A 206 -6.78 7.70 -1.75
N ILE A 207 -7.53 6.87 -1.04
CA ILE A 207 -8.83 7.24 -0.47
C ILE A 207 -8.65 7.62 1.00
N ASP A 208 -8.67 8.91 1.27
CA ASP A 208 -8.55 9.47 2.62
C ASP A 208 -9.82 10.19 3.12
N ASN A 209 -10.71 10.58 2.21
CA ASN A 209 -11.97 11.27 2.51
C ASN A 209 -13.08 10.83 1.55
N GLU A 210 -14.33 11.29 1.79
CA GLU A 210 -15.50 10.92 0.99
C GLU A 210 -15.42 11.40 -0.47
N TRP A 211 -14.78 12.53 -0.71
CA TRP A 211 -14.58 13.01 -2.08
C TRP A 211 -13.65 12.07 -2.86
N GLU A 212 -12.54 11.68 -2.28
CA GLU A 212 -11.59 10.73 -2.88
C GLU A 212 -12.22 9.35 -3.06
N PHE A 213 -13.09 8.93 -2.13
CA PHE A 213 -13.85 7.69 -2.29
C PHE A 213 -14.72 7.72 -3.55
N LYS A 214 -15.49 8.79 -3.75
CA LYS A 214 -16.34 8.96 -4.94
C LYS A 214 -15.50 9.09 -6.22
N LEU A 215 -14.42 9.85 -6.18
CA LEU A 215 -13.51 9.99 -7.31
C LEU A 215 -12.92 8.64 -7.71
N ALA A 216 -12.37 7.91 -6.75
CA ALA A 216 -11.78 6.59 -6.99
C ALA A 216 -12.83 5.59 -7.51
N GLN A 217 -14.06 5.64 -7.00
CA GLN A 217 -15.19 4.81 -7.45
C GLN A 217 -15.53 5.07 -8.92
N THR A 218 -15.68 6.34 -9.31
CA THR A 218 -15.94 6.72 -10.70
C THR A 218 -14.80 6.29 -11.62
N MET A 219 -13.56 6.51 -11.21
CA MET A 219 -12.40 6.12 -12.00
C MET A 219 -12.27 4.61 -12.13
N TYR A 220 -12.63 3.86 -11.07
CA TYR A 220 -12.63 2.39 -11.11
C TYR A 220 -13.67 1.86 -12.10
N GLU A 221 -14.89 2.39 -12.09
CA GLU A 221 -15.94 2.07 -13.05
C GLU A 221 -15.47 2.31 -14.50
N ILE A 222 -14.88 3.48 -14.76
CA ILE A 222 -14.43 3.85 -16.12
C ILE A 222 -13.25 3.00 -16.62
N LEU A 223 -12.29 2.69 -15.76
CA LEU A 223 -11.00 2.10 -16.17
C LEU A 223 -10.92 0.58 -15.99
N VAL A 224 -11.78 -0.01 -15.18
CA VAL A 224 -11.69 -1.42 -14.80
C VAL A 224 -12.96 -2.20 -15.14
N GLU A 225 -14.13 -1.59 -15.04
CA GLU A 225 -15.41 -2.29 -15.22
C GLU A 225 -16.04 -2.06 -16.61
N ASN A 226 -15.63 -1.01 -17.35
CA ASN A 226 -16.01 -0.77 -18.75
C ASN A 226 -14.88 -1.19 -19.70
#